data_ea212b0232f6a79f3ed05386d591cefd
#
_entry.id   ea212b0232f6a79f3ed05386d591cefd
#
_cell.length_a   1.000
_cell.length_b   1.000
_cell.length_c   1.000
_cell.angle_alpha   90.00
_cell.angle_beta   90.00
_cell.angle_gamma   90.00
#
_symmetry.space_group_name_H-M   'P 1'
#
loop_
_entity.id
_entity.type
_entity.pdbx_description
1 polymer ?
#
loop_
_entity_poly.entity_id
_entity_poly.type
_entity_poly.pdbx_seq_one_letter_code
_entity_poly.pdbx_strand_id
1 'polypeptide(L)'
;MKIQCPSCGFQNIEGEDRCAQCLHTLHQKDIPLPKKNDTIQTILLTAPISDIITGADLLVASPDDSIQKIVKIFQDQKKNCVVVYRKKKLVGILSNRDILWKVVGKYPDLSKVTVEQVMTHNPEWVKASDPIAFVVNKMAMGGFRHVPVLADDGTPLSIILIKDVLAYLARREKNK
;
A
#
# COMPACT_ATOMS: atom_id res chain seq x y z
N MET A 1 -2.89 29.85 5.36
CA MET A 1 -2.56 29.51 3.96
C MET A 1 -3.26 28.21 3.56
N LYS A 2 -3.31 27.91 2.25
CA LYS A 2 -3.86 26.61 1.77
C LYS A 2 -2.71 25.75 1.25
N ILE A 3 -2.74 24.45 1.54
CA ILE A 3 -1.77 23.48 1.03
C ILE A 3 -2.45 22.52 0.06
N GLN A 4 -1.89 22.34 -1.13
CA GLN A 4 -2.41 21.39 -2.10
C GLN A 4 -1.97 19.98 -1.76
N CYS A 5 -2.93 19.04 -1.73
CA CYS A 5 -2.62 17.63 -1.52
C CYS A 5 -1.79 17.09 -2.71
N PRO A 6 -0.61 16.51 -2.48
CA PRO A 6 0.23 15.99 -3.56
C PRO A 6 -0.39 14.75 -4.22
N SER A 7 -1.32 14.07 -3.54
CA SER A 7 -1.94 12.84 -4.03
C SER A 7 -3.18 13.08 -4.89
N CYS A 8 -4.06 14.02 -4.51
CA CYS A 8 -5.34 14.22 -5.20
C CYS A 8 -5.58 15.66 -5.66
N GLY A 9 -4.66 16.59 -5.40
CA GLY A 9 -4.77 17.99 -5.79
C GLY A 9 -5.73 18.84 -4.95
N PHE A 10 -6.43 18.25 -3.97
CA PHE A 10 -7.39 18.97 -3.14
C PHE A 10 -6.70 20.05 -2.29
N GLN A 11 -7.33 21.23 -2.13
CA GLN A 11 -6.83 22.34 -1.34
C GLN A 11 -7.24 22.17 0.12
N ASN A 12 -6.27 21.92 0.99
CA ASN A 12 -6.46 21.76 2.43
C ASN A 12 -6.06 23.02 3.19
N ILE A 13 -6.46 23.13 4.44
CA ILE A 13 -5.99 24.19 5.34
C ILE A 13 -4.57 23.82 5.81
N GLU A 14 -3.68 24.81 5.86
CA GLU A 14 -2.34 24.60 6.39
C GLU A 14 -2.39 24.22 7.87
N GLY A 15 -1.72 23.10 8.22
CA GLY A 15 -1.76 22.54 9.58
C GLY A 15 -2.63 21.28 9.71
N GLU A 16 -3.38 20.89 8.67
CA GLU A 16 -4.05 19.59 8.66
C GLU A 16 -3.03 18.46 8.44
N ASP A 17 -3.16 17.40 9.24
CA ASP A 17 -2.29 16.23 9.18
C ASP A 17 -2.59 15.35 7.96
N ARG A 18 -3.83 15.36 7.50
CA ARG A 18 -4.33 14.53 6.41
C ARG A 18 -5.23 15.32 5.48
N CYS A 19 -5.18 14.97 4.21
CA CYS A 19 -6.07 15.53 3.20
C CYS A 19 -7.53 15.20 3.53
N ALA A 20 -8.39 16.22 3.59
CA ALA A 20 -9.81 16.05 3.86
C ALA A 20 -10.54 15.21 2.81
N GLN A 21 -10.01 15.14 1.56
CA GLN A 21 -10.64 14.41 0.48
C GLN A 21 -10.14 12.96 0.35
N CYS A 22 -8.82 12.71 0.43
CA CYS A 22 -8.25 11.38 0.16
C CYS A 22 -7.51 10.78 1.34
N LEU A 23 -7.51 11.46 2.49
CA LEU A 23 -6.82 11.07 3.72
C LEU A 23 -5.30 10.91 3.59
N HIS A 24 -4.73 11.33 2.46
CA HIS A 24 -3.28 11.35 2.26
C HIS A 24 -2.61 12.26 3.29
N THR A 25 -1.51 11.79 3.89
CA THR A 25 -0.77 12.57 4.89
C THR A 25 -0.17 13.83 4.26
N LEU A 26 -0.45 15.00 4.84
CA LEU A 26 0.01 16.30 4.36
C LEU A 26 1.33 16.75 5.02
N HIS A 27 1.76 16.07 6.08
CA HIS A 27 3.02 16.33 6.78
C HIS A 27 4.23 15.86 5.97
N GLN A 28 4.62 16.62 4.97
CA GLN A 28 5.84 16.37 4.20
C GLN A 28 6.96 17.36 4.50
N LYS A 29 6.71 18.34 5.38
CA LYS A 29 7.75 19.35 5.74
C LYS A 29 8.93 18.72 6.50
N ASP A 30 8.76 17.52 7.05
CA ASP A 30 9.77 16.83 7.84
C ASP A 30 10.50 15.70 7.10
N ILE A 31 10.30 15.55 5.78
CA ILE A 31 11.15 14.63 5.01
C ILE A 31 12.55 15.25 4.98
N PRO A 32 13.57 14.62 5.60
CA PRO A 32 14.92 15.15 5.59
C PRO A 32 15.39 15.36 4.14
N LEU A 33 15.80 16.57 3.81
CA LEU A 33 16.43 16.81 2.51
C LEU A 33 17.72 15.99 2.43
N PRO A 34 18.00 15.31 1.31
CA PRO A 34 19.21 14.49 1.18
C PRO A 34 20.45 15.35 1.33
N LYS A 35 21.36 14.94 2.19
CA LYS A 35 22.71 15.51 2.21
C LYS A 35 23.37 15.16 0.88
N LYS A 36 24.18 16.09 0.33
CA LYS A 36 24.76 16.00 -1.02
C LYS A 36 25.50 14.69 -1.35
N ASN A 37 25.82 13.86 -0.35
CA ASN A 37 26.56 12.59 -0.46
C ASN A 37 25.79 11.36 0.01
N ASP A 38 24.50 11.45 0.38
CA ASP A 38 23.73 10.30 0.82
C ASP A 38 22.95 9.71 -0.37
N THR A 39 23.54 8.69 -0.99
CA THR A 39 22.98 8.06 -2.19
C THR A 39 21.65 7.37 -1.92
N ILE A 40 21.50 6.65 -0.79
CA ILE A 40 20.27 5.93 -0.44
C ILE A 40 19.15 6.93 -0.19
N GLN A 41 19.41 7.98 0.60
CA GLN A 41 18.44 9.03 0.87
C GLN A 41 17.99 9.74 -0.42
N THR A 42 18.92 10.06 -1.30
CA THR A 42 18.61 10.67 -2.60
C THR A 42 17.73 9.74 -3.44
N ILE A 43 18.08 8.45 -3.54
CA ILE A 43 17.26 7.45 -4.27
C ILE A 43 15.85 7.39 -3.71
N LEU A 44 15.69 7.27 -2.39
CA LEU A 44 14.38 7.17 -1.76
C LEU A 44 13.49 8.39 -2.04
N LEU A 45 14.07 9.59 -2.07
CA LEU A 45 13.35 10.84 -2.27
C LEU A 45 13.07 11.17 -3.74
N THR A 46 13.85 10.64 -4.68
CA THR A 46 13.75 11.01 -6.10
C THR A 46 13.24 9.88 -7.00
N ALA A 47 13.52 8.62 -6.66
CA ALA A 47 13.08 7.50 -7.49
C ALA A 47 11.57 7.26 -7.31
N PRO A 48 10.81 7.14 -8.41
CA PRO A 48 9.38 6.87 -8.35
C PRO A 48 9.11 5.40 -7.97
N ILE A 49 7.94 5.16 -7.41
CA ILE A 49 7.46 3.81 -7.04
C ILE A 49 7.37 2.89 -8.27
N SER A 50 7.12 3.45 -9.45
CA SER A 50 7.14 2.69 -10.71
C SER A 50 8.42 1.88 -10.94
N ASP A 51 9.56 2.35 -10.43
CA ASP A 51 10.86 1.67 -10.56
C ASP A 51 10.94 0.36 -9.74
N ILE A 52 10.10 0.20 -8.74
CA ILE A 52 10.06 -0.99 -7.88
C ILE A 52 8.86 -1.91 -8.15
N ILE A 53 7.95 -1.51 -9.04
CA ILE A 53 6.83 -2.35 -9.47
C ILE A 53 7.38 -3.52 -10.29
N THR A 54 7.19 -4.73 -9.81
CA THR A 54 7.74 -5.94 -10.45
C THR A 54 6.72 -6.68 -11.31
N GLY A 55 5.66 -6.07 -11.77
CA GLY A 55 4.68 -6.71 -12.67
C GLY A 55 4.08 -8.04 -12.14
N ALA A 56 4.25 -8.32 -10.85
CA ALA A 56 3.72 -9.54 -10.25
C ALA A 56 2.19 -9.49 -10.26
N ASP A 57 1.56 -10.63 -10.59
CA ASP A 57 0.12 -10.75 -10.63
C ASP A 57 -0.53 -10.20 -9.36
N LEU A 58 -1.29 -9.13 -9.52
CA LEU A 58 -2.04 -8.51 -8.46
C LEU A 58 -3.30 -9.36 -8.20
N LEU A 59 -3.47 -9.81 -6.97
CA LEU A 59 -4.71 -10.46 -6.56
C LEU A 59 -5.75 -9.43 -6.16
N VAL A 60 -6.93 -9.55 -6.75
CA VAL A 60 -8.09 -8.71 -6.46
C VAL A 60 -9.23 -9.58 -5.96
N ALA A 61 -9.88 -9.17 -4.89
CA ALA A 61 -11.06 -9.83 -4.32
C ALA A 61 -12.25 -8.88 -4.27
N SER A 62 -13.45 -9.46 -4.23
CA SER A 62 -14.67 -8.76 -3.85
C SER A 62 -14.83 -8.78 -2.33
N PRO A 63 -15.43 -7.75 -1.71
CA PRO A 63 -15.86 -7.81 -0.30
C PRO A 63 -16.73 -9.03 0.03
N ASP A 64 -17.52 -9.49 -0.93
CA ASP A 64 -18.47 -10.60 -0.77
C ASP A 64 -17.82 -11.99 -0.97
N ASP A 65 -16.57 -12.06 -1.36
CA ASP A 65 -15.83 -13.32 -1.47
C ASP A 65 -15.69 -13.97 -0.09
N SER A 66 -15.76 -15.32 -0.05
CA SER A 66 -15.55 -16.05 1.20
C SER A 66 -14.06 -16.12 1.57
N ILE A 67 -13.78 -16.16 2.86
CA ILE A 67 -12.41 -16.34 3.36
C ILE A 67 -11.84 -17.67 2.91
N GLN A 68 -12.66 -18.71 2.81
CA GLN A 68 -12.25 -20.01 2.27
C GLN A 68 -11.65 -19.89 0.86
N LYS A 69 -12.31 -19.12 -0.03
CA LYS A 69 -11.82 -18.83 -1.39
C LYS A 69 -10.45 -18.14 -1.35
N ILE A 70 -10.30 -17.12 -0.50
CA ILE A 70 -9.05 -16.35 -0.40
C ILE A 70 -7.91 -17.21 0.15
N VAL A 71 -8.17 -18.02 1.18
CA VAL A 71 -7.17 -18.95 1.73
C VAL A 71 -6.68 -19.92 0.66
N LYS A 72 -7.60 -20.48 -0.14
CA LYS A 72 -7.22 -21.35 -1.26
C LYS A 72 -6.35 -20.63 -2.29
N ILE A 73 -6.72 -19.42 -2.69
CA ILE A 73 -5.91 -18.61 -3.62
C ILE A 73 -4.51 -18.35 -3.05
N PHE A 74 -4.40 -18.01 -1.75
CA PHE A 74 -3.10 -17.78 -1.12
C PHE A 74 -2.22 -19.04 -1.12
N GLN A 75 -2.81 -20.21 -0.89
CA GLN A 75 -2.10 -21.50 -0.93
C GLN A 75 -1.64 -21.84 -2.35
N ASP A 76 -2.55 -21.80 -3.32
CA ASP A 76 -2.31 -22.21 -4.70
C ASP A 76 -1.29 -21.29 -5.40
N GLN A 77 -1.36 -19.98 -5.16
CA GLN A 77 -0.55 -18.97 -5.84
C GLN A 77 0.65 -18.48 -5.00
N LYS A 78 0.84 -19.04 -3.79
CA LYS A 78 1.90 -18.63 -2.85
C LYS A 78 1.92 -17.11 -2.59
N LYS A 79 0.74 -16.50 -2.58
CA LYS A 79 0.53 -15.09 -2.26
C LYS A 79 0.11 -14.93 -0.80
N ASN A 80 0.24 -13.73 -0.27
CA ASN A 80 -0.03 -13.47 1.15
C ASN A 80 -0.86 -12.20 1.37
N CYS A 81 -1.33 -11.58 0.30
CA CYS A 81 -2.10 -10.35 0.35
C CYS A 81 -2.97 -10.22 -0.90
N VAL A 82 -4.14 -9.62 -0.74
CA VAL A 82 -5.09 -9.31 -1.79
C VAL A 82 -5.66 -7.91 -1.57
N VAL A 83 -5.84 -7.12 -2.63
CA VAL A 83 -6.60 -5.87 -2.60
C VAL A 83 -8.08 -6.17 -2.78
N VAL A 84 -8.92 -5.42 -2.08
CA VAL A 84 -10.36 -5.61 -2.13
C VAL A 84 -11.00 -4.42 -2.83
N TYR A 85 -11.73 -4.74 -3.90
CA TYR A 85 -12.37 -3.74 -4.77
C TYR A 85 -13.88 -3.92 -4.81
N ARG A 86 -14.58 -2.76 -4.75
CA ARG A 86 -16.03 -2.67 -4.99
C ARG A 86 -16.28 -1.54 -5.96
N LYS A 87 -16.97 -1.83 -7.10
CA LYS A 87 -17.33 -0.83 -8.13
C LYS A 87 -16.12 0.04 -8.56
N LYS A 88 -14.99 -0.58 -8.86
CA LYS A 88 -13.72 0.08 -9.27
C LYS A 88 -13.09 0.98 -8.20
N LYS A 89 -13.48 0.85 -6.94
CA LYS A 89 -12.83 1.56 -5.81
C LYS A 89 -12.13 0.57 -4.90
N LEU A 90 -10.92 0.93 -4.46
CA LEU A 90 -10.22 0.24 -3.39
C LEU A 90 -10.98 0.47 -2.09
N VAL A 91 -11.53 -0.61 -1.51
CA VAL A 91 -12.29 -0.54 -0.26
C VAL A 91 -11.58 -1.24 0.88
N GLY A 92 -10.63 -2.11 0.58
CA GLY A 92 -9.92 -2.86 1.61
C GLY A 92 -8.65 -3.55 1.13
N ILE A 93 -7.96 -4.12 2.10
CA ILE A 93 -6.82 -5.03 1.91
C ILE A 93 -6.95 -6.18 2.90
N LEU A 94 -6.61 -7.39 2.47
CA LEU A 94 -6.61 -8.57 3.30
C LEU A 94 -5.28 -9.32 3.16
N SER A 95 -4.64 -9.60 4.28
CA SER A 95 -3.37 -10.31 4.33
C SER A 95 -3.45 -11.59 5.17
N ASN A 96 -2.43 -12.45 5.06
CA ASN A 96 -2.29 -13.62 5.94
C ASN A 96 -2.33 -13.26 7.43
N ARG A 97 -1.81 -12.06 7.81
CA ARG A 97 -1.85 -11.57 9.18
C ARG A 97 -3.30 -11.33 9.63
N ASP A 98 -4.13 -10.72 8.76
CA ASP A 98 -5.54 -10.50 9.08
C ASP A 98 -6.28 -11.82 9.28
N ILE A 99 -6.02 -12.81 8.43
CA ILE A 99 -6.60 -14.16 8.57
C ILE A 99 -6.17 -14.77 9.89
N LEU A 100 -4.88 -14.72 10.22
CA LEU A 100 -4.36 -15.29 11.47
C LEU A 100 -5.01 -14.64 12.71
N TRP A 101 -5.10 -13.32 12.75
CA TRP A 101 -5.57 -12.59 13.94
C TRP A 101 -7.08 -12.46 14.05
N LYS A 102 -7.78 -12.37 12.92
CA LYS A 102 -9.22 -12.08 12.89
C LYS A 102 -10.08 -13.31 12.63
N VAL A 103 -9.51 -14.40 12.09
CA VAL A 103 -10.28 -15.54 11.61
C VAL A 103 -9.95 -16.84 12.36
N VAL A 104 -8.65 -17.16 12.50
CA VAL A 104 -8.22 -18.43 13.11
C VAL A 104 -8.75 -18.55 14.54
N GLY A 105 -9.37 -19.68 14.85
CA GLY A 105 -9.96 -19.98 16.16
C GLY A 105 -11.27 -19.24 16.48
N LYS A 106 -11.76 -18.37 15.59
CA LYS A 106 -13.02 -17.63 15.82
C LYS A 106 -14.19 -18.13 14.98
N TYR A 107 -13.92 -18.67 13.81
CA TYR A 107 -14.94 -19.11 12.87
C TYR A 107 -14.75 -20.59 12.53
N PRO A 108 -15.76 -21.44 12.79
CA PRO A 108 -15.68 -22.87 12.48
C PRO A 108 -15.84 -23.16 10.99
N ASP A 109 -16.45 -22.25 10.24
CA ASP A 109 -16.77 -22.42 8.82
C ASP A 109 -16.36 -21.17 8.03
N LEU A 110 -15.23 -21.26 7.34
CA LEU A 110 -14.66 -20.15 6.56
C LEU A 110 -15.46 -19.83 5.28
N SER A 111 -16.35 -20.72 4.86
CA SER A 111 -17.20 -20.48 3.69
C SER A 111 -18.28 -19.43 3.95
N LYS A 112 -18.63 -19.23 5.21
CA LYS A 112 -19.66 -18.27 5.66
C LYS A 112 -19.09 -16.92 6.11
N VAL A 113 -17.76 -16.79 6.15
CA VAL A 113 -17.10 -15.53 6.52
C VAL A 113 -16.70 -14.79 5.26
N THR A 114 -17.15 -13.55 5.12
CA THR A 114 -16.81 -12.70 3.97
C THR A 114 -15.53 -11.93 4.17
N VAL A 115 -14.89 -11.54 3.08
CA VAL A 115 -13.72 -10.65 3.09
C VAL A 115 -14.03 -9.34 3.79
N GLU A 116 -15.22 -8.75 3.57
CA GLU A 116 -15.68 -7.51 4.20
C GLU A 116 -15.58 -7.54 5.73
N GLN A 117 -15.93 -8.68 6.33
CA GLN A 117 -15.95 -8.81 7.80
C GLN A 117 -14.56 -8.78 8.44
N VAL A 118 -13.52 -9.10 7.67
CA VAL A 118 -12.17 -9.32 8.23
C VAL A 118 -11.09 -8.47 7.60
N MET A 119 -11.34 -7.85 6.44
CA MET A 119 -10.37 -6.99 5.77
C MET A 119 -10.00 -5.77 6.62
N THR A 120 -8.91 -5.14 6.29
CA THR A 120 -8.59 -3.78 6.75
C THR A 120 -9.23 -2.82 5.77
N HIS A 121 -10.19 -2.02 6.27
CA HIS A 121 -10.91 -1.04 5.47
C HIS A 121 -10.06 0.20 5.17
N ASN A 122 -10.33 0.85 4.02
CA ASN A 122 -9.69 2.10 3.62
C ASN A 122 -8.15 2.08 3.80
N PRO A 123 -7.45 1.11 3.18
CA PRO A 123 -6.01 1.00 3.35
C PRO A 123 -5.30 2.23 2.79
N GLU A 124 -4.16 2.57 3.39
CA GLU A 124 -3.23 3.52 2.80
C GLU A 124 -2.74 2.99 1.44
N TRP A 125 -2.61 3.88 0.48
CA TRP A 125 -2.14 3.57 -0.87
C TRP A 125 -1.22 4.67 -1.38
N VAL A 126 -0.54 4.42 -2.51
CA VAL A 126 0.38 5.35 -3.17
C VAL A 126 0.15 5.32 -4.68
N LYS A 127 0.61 6.35 -5.38
CA LYS A 127 0.67 6.38 -6.85
C LYS A 127 1.99 5.81 -7.36
N ALA A 128 1.99 5.32 -8.58
CA ALA A 128 3.21 4.86 -9.24
C ALA A 128 4.26 5.98 -9.40
N SER A 129 3.82 7.23 -9.52
CA SER A 129 4.68 8.43 -9.63
C SER A 129 5.20 8.95 -8.31
N ASP A 130 4.66 8.50 -7.16
CA ASP A 130 5.12 8.96 -5.84
C ASP A 130 6.56 8.52 -5.57
N PRO A 131 7.36 9.28 -4.82
CA PRO A 131 8.68 8.85 -4.37
C PRO A 131 8.63 7.59 -3.50
N ILE A 132 9.66 6.74 -3.59
CA ILE A 132 9.77 5.53 -2.75
C ILE A 132 9.71 5.88 -1.25
N ALA A 133 10.24 7.04 -0.84
CA ALA A 133 10.15 7.51 0.54
C ALA A 133 8.71 7.53 1.08
N PHE A 134 7.69 7.78 0.24
CA PHE A 134 6.30 7.82 0.68
C PHE A 134 5.81 6.43 1.14
N VAL A 135 6.11 5.39 0.39
CA VAL A 135 5.71 4.04 0.79
C VAL A 135 6.45 3.58 2.04
N VAL A 136 7.73 3.92 2.16
CA VAL A 136 8.54 3.61 3.36
C VAL A 136 7.98 4.31 4.59
N ASN A 137 7.66 5.61 4.47
CA ASN A 137 7.07 6.38 5.57
C ASN A 137 5.70 5.80 5.98
N LYS A 138 4.81 5.53 5.03
CA LYS A 138 3.50 4.91 5.33
C LYS A 138 3.65 3.57 6.06
N MET A 139 4.58 2.72 5.64
CA MET A 139 4.86 1.45 6.31
C MET A 139 5.40 1.65 7.73
N ALA A 140 6.32 2.60 7.92
CA ALA A 140 6.92 2.89 9.22
C ALA A 140 5.89 3.43 10.22
N MET A 141 5.07 4.39 9.80
CA MET A 141 4.08 5.03 10.66
C MET A 141 2.87 4.12 10.93
N GLY A 142 2.45 3.34 9.94
CA GLY A 142 1.25 2.50 10.03
C GLY A 142 1.49 1.07 10.52
N GLY A 143 2.74 0.61 10.64
CA GLY A 143 3.09 -0.74 11.07
C GLY A 143 2.66 -1.85 10.09
N PHE A 144 2.25 -1.50 8.88
CA PHE A 144 1.88 -2.45 7.83
C PHE A 144 3.01 -2.65 6.82
N ARG A 145 2.98 -3.77 6.09
CA ARG A 145 4.06 -4.19 5.18
C ARG A 145 3.62 -4.33 3.73
N HIS A 146 2.36 -4.02 3.44
CA HIS A 146 1.75 -4.09 2.13
C HIS A 146 1.06 -2.77 1.84
N VAL A 147 1.44 -2.11 0.75
CA VAL A 147 0.84 -0.85 0.33
C VAL A 147 0.37 -1.00 -1.11
N PRO A 148 -0.94 -0.86 -1.39
CA PRO A 148 -1.46 -0.83 -2.75
C PRO A 148 -0.90 0.35 -3.54
N VAL A 149 -0.58 0.10 -4.80
CA VAL A 149 -0.24 1.13 -5.79
C VAL A 149 -1.40 1.28 -6.74
N LEU A 150 -1.87 2.50 -6.92
CA LEU A 150 -2.97 2.81 -7.81
C LEU A 150 -2.49 3.70 -8.97
N ALA A 151 -3.15 3.54 -10.11
CA ALA A 151 -3.11 4.50 -11.20
C ALA A 151 -3.93 5.76 -10.83
N ASP A 152 -3.83 6.79 -11.64
CA ASP A 152 -4.56 8.05 -11.42
C ASP A 152 -6.08 7.90 -11.49
N ASP A 153 -6.57 6.91 -12.24
CA ASP A 153 -8.00 6.56 -12.35
C ASP A 153 -8.50 5.66 -11.19
N GLY A 154 -7.62 5.32 -10.23
CA GLY A 154 -7.92 4.42 -9.11
C GLY A 154 -7.77 2.94 -9.44
N THR A 155 -7.32 2.57 -10.63
CA THR A 155 -7.07 1.17 -11.01
C THR A 155 -5.89 0.62 -10.19
N PRO A 156 -5.99 -0.59 -9.62
CA PRO A 156 -4.88 -1.19 -8.89
C PRO A 156 -3.79 -1.65 -9.86
N LEU A 157 -2.57 -1.22 -9.61
CA LEU A 157 -1.41 -1.59 -10.42
C LEU A 157 -0.58 -2.70 -9.77
N SER A 158 -0.36 -2.60 -8.46
CA SER A 158 0.53 -3.51 -7.73
C SER A 158 0.29 -3.41 -6.22
N ILE A 159 0.99 -4.25 -5.47
CA ILE A 159 1.18 -4.11 -4.02
C ILE A 159 2.68 -4.06 -3.77
N ILE A 160 3.16 -3.00 -3.15
CA ILE A 160 4.56 -2.89 -2.73
C ILE A 160 4.72 -3.50 -1.34
N LEU A 161 5.74 -4.33 -1.21
CA LEU A 161 6.19 -4.88 0.06
C LEU A 161 7.51 -4.23 0.46
N ILE A 162 7.80 -4.18 1.76
CA ILE A 162 9.09 -3.66 2.25
C ILE A 162 10.30 -4.38 1.62
N LYS A 163 10.17 -5.69 1.35
CA LYS A 163 11.20 -6.47 0.67
C LYS A 163 11.52 -5.98 -0.75
N ASP A 164 10.52 -5.41 -1.47
CA ASP A 164 10.70 -4.92 -2.83
C ASP A 164 11.53 -3.64 -2.82
N VAL A 165 11.29 -2.78 -1.83
CA VAL A 165 12.11 -1.59 -1.57
C VAL A 165 13.57 -1.99 -1.26
N LEU A 166 13.76 -2.94 -0.35
CA LEU A 166 15.09 -3.41 0.02
C LEU A 166 15.83 -4.05 -1.17
N ALA A 167 15.12 -4.86 -1.97
CA ALA A 167 15.70 -5.48 -3.15
C ALA A 167 16.09 -4.44 -4.22
N TYR A 168 15.31 -3.37 -4.36
CA TYR A 168 15.63 -2.27 -5.25
C TYR A 168 16.91 -1.53 -4.81
N LEU A 169 17.00 -1.17 -3.53
CA LEU A 169 18.17 -0.49 -2.98
C LEU A 169 19.45 -1.34 -3.12
N ALA A 170 19.36 -2.63 -2.77
CA ALA A 170 20.50 -3.55 -2.89
C ALA A 170 21.00 -3.71 -4.35
N ARG A 171 20.09 -3.65 -5.32
CA ARG A 171 20.48 -3.67 -6.75
C ARG A 171 21.20 -2.39 -7.18
N ARG A 172 20.76 -1.25 -6.66
CA ARG A 172 21.38 0.05 -6.98
C ARG A 172 22.78 0.21 -6.37
N GLU A 173 23.06 -0.39 -5.22
CA GLU A 173 24.40 -0.40 -4.63
C GLU A 173 25.41 -1.26 -5.40
N LYS A 174 24.97 -2.39 -5.97
CA LYS A 174 25.84 -3.29 -6.73
C LYS A 174 26.26 -2.73 -8.10
N ASN A 175 25.56 -1.74 -8.61
CA ASN A 175 25.80 -1.14 -9.92
C ASN A 175 26.64 0.17 -9.83
N LYS A 176 27.31 0.39 -8.70
CA LYS A 176 28.30 1.44 -8.48
C LYS A 176 29.70 0.85 -8.42
#